data_d925f22389b06d670ae6ee1c79840ad2
#
_entry.id   d925f22389b06d670ae6ee1c79840ad2
#
_cell.length_a   1.000
_cell.length_b   1.000
_cell.length_c   1.000
_cell.angle_alpha   90.00
_cell.angle_beta   90.00
_cell.angle_gamma   90.00
#
_symmetry.space_group_name_H-M   'P 1'
#
loop_
_entity.id
_entity.type
_entity.pdbx_description
1 polymer ?
#
loop_
_entity_poly.entity_id
_entity_poly.type
_entity_poly.pdbx_seq_one_letter_code
_entity_poly.pdbx_strand_id
1 'polypeptide(L)'
;DISTISALQSLVNDPHHDVAIQLLLSASTKVTPETRALAGSVLAENRSNPYLKEIDDELNKDYFAEVARQKELANLEAEEVALLNAGKKHFESLCATCHAPDGKGVVTPDGKMKMAPSFVNNPTVIGSKDVLAKVALQGISGSLRGQSYMGGYMMPLKTNDDDYIASVLTYIRSSFGNQAGMIKTGEVAKARKETADMTQAFTEASLREILL
;
A
#
# COMPACT_ATOMS: atom_id res chain seq x y z
N ASP A 1 -37.03 5.53 11.82
CA ASP A 1 -38.28 5.72 12.51
C ASP A 1 -39.37 6.09 11.49
N ILE A 2 -40.56 5.42 11.56
CA ILE A 2 -41.67 5.62 10.65
C ILE A 2 -42.15 7.08 10.63
N SER A 3 -42.00 7.79 11.73
CA SER A 3 -42.31 9.21 11.84
C SER A 3 -41.41 10.10 10.95
N THR A 4 -40.19 9.75 10.76
CA THR A 4 -39.23 10.50 9.90
C THR A 4 -39.56 10.34 8.42
N ILE A 5 -40.06 9.15 8.02
CA ILE A 5 -40.46 8.88 6.63
C ILE A 5 -41.75 9.59 6.28
N SER A 6 -42.74 9.54 7.19
CA SER A 6 -43.99 10.26 7.00
C SER A 6 -43.76 11.78 6.97
N ALA A 7 -42.80 12.28 7.76
CA ALA A 7 -42.38 13.67 7.69
C ALA A 7 -41.72 14.02 6.35
N LEU A 8 -40.80 13.18 5.85
CA LEU A 8 -40.17 13.36 4.54
C LEU A 8 -41.21 13.33 3.39
N GLN A 9 -42.16 12.39 3.42
CA GLN A 9 -43.24 12.32 2.43
C GLN A 9 -44.18 13.53 2.50
N SER A 10 -44.43 14.07 3.71
CA SER A 10 -45.20 15.31 3.88
C SER A 10 -44.45 16.51 3.32
N LEU A 11 -43.12 16.55 3.50
CA LEU A 11 -42.27 17.65 3.07
C LEU A 11 -42.15 17.75 1.54
N VAL A 12 -42.20 16.63 0.82
CA VAL A 12 -42.18 16.60 -0.66
C VAL A 12 -43.40 17.32 -1.25
N ASN A 13 -44.48 17.38 -0.51
CA ASN A 13 -45.75 17.99 -0.94
C ASN A 13 -46.00 19.38 -0.32
N ASP A 14 -45.13 19.93 0.48
CA ASP A 14 -45.30 21.22 1.17
C ASP A 14 -44.72 22.37 0.32
N PRO A 15 -45.49 23.45 0.07
CA PRO A 15 -44.99 24.65 -0.61
C PRO A 15 -43.88 25.40 0.15
N HIS A 16 -43.67 25.08 1.44
CA HIS A 16 -42.59 25.65 2.26
C HIS A 16 -41.43 24.69 2.50
N HIS A 17 -41.16 23.80 1.55
CA HIS A 17 -40.13 22.76 1.63
C HIS A 17 -38.72 23.26 1.96
N ASP A 18 -38.37 24.53 1.66
CA ASP A 18 -37.05 25.09 1.93
C ASP A 18 -36.67 25.09 3.44
N VAL A 19 -37.63 25.41 4.33
CA VAL A 19 -37.39 25.40 5.78
C VAL A 19 -37.23 23.98 6.30
N ALA A 20 -37.97 23.06 5.74
CA ALA A 20 -37.93 21.68 6.12
C ALA A 20 -36.65 20.97 5.64
N ILE A 21 -36.13 21.36 4.50
CA ILE A 21 -34.83 20.97 3.96
C ILE A 21 -33.71 21.42 4.89
N GLN A 22 -33.71 22.69 5.32
CA GLN A 22 -32.71 23.21 6.26
C GLN A 22 -32.72 22.50 7.63
N LEU A 23 -33.91 22.12 8.12
CA LEU A 23 -34.07 21.34 9.34
C LEU A 23 -33.53 19.92 9.19
N LEU A 24 -33.74 19.27 8.06
CA LEU A 24 -33.20 17.93 7.73
C LEU A 24 -31.68 17.95 7.61
N LEU A 25 -31.10 18.92 6.94
CA LEU A 25 -29.66 19.10 6.83
C LEU A 25 -29.01 19.34 8.19
N SER A 26 -29.64 20.15 9.05
CA SER A 26 -29.15 20.37 10.42
C SER A 26 -29.26 19.15 11.34
N ALA A 27 -30.16 18.22 11.04
CA ALA A 27 -30.33 16.96 11.75
C ALA A 27 -29.50 15.80 11.19
N SER A 28 -28.86 15.97 10.02
CA SER A 28 -28.17 14.91 9.27
C SER A 28 -27.05 14.21 10.04
N THR A 29 -26.38 14.90 10.99
CA THR A 29 -25.31 14.35 11.83
C THR A 29 -25.79 13.34 12.87
N LYS A 30 -27.12 13.18 13.05
CA LYS A 30 -27.74 12.30 14.06
C LYS A 30 -28.57 11.16 13.47
N VAL A 31 -28.57 10.99 12.16
CA VAL A 31 -29.41 10.02 11.45
C VAL A 31 -28.74 8.65 11.41
N THR A 32 -29.47 7.60 11.84
CA THR A 32 -28.95 6.22 11.79
C THR A 32 -28.80 5.73 10.33
N PRO A 33 -27.94 4.71 10.06
CA PRO A 33 -27.77 4.15 8.72
C PRO A 33 -29.08 3.65 8.10
N GLU A 34 -29.98 3.08 8.90
CA GLU A 34 -31.29 2.57 8.45
C GLU A 34 -32.20 3.73 8.04
N THR A 35 -32.23 4.79 8.82
CA THR A 35 -33.02 6.00 8.49
C THR A 35 -32.48 6.67 7.23
N ARG A 36 -31.16 6.67 7.04
CA ARG A 36 -30.51 7.20 5.84
C ARG A 36 -30.85 6.39 4.59
N ALA A 37 -30.80 5.05 4.67
CA ALA A 37 -31.18 4.17 3.57
C ALA A 37 -32.64 4.36 3.15
N LEU A 38 -33.51 4.58 4.12
CA LEU A 38 -34.93 4.77 3.89
C LEU A 38 -35.24 6.16 3.29
N ALA A 39 -34.54 7.21 3.76
CA ALA A 39 -34.58 8.53 3.15
C ALA A 39 -34.08 8.51 1.70
N GLY A 40 -33.02 7.74 1.43
CA GLY A 40 -32.47 7.54 0.09
C GLY A 40 -33.47 6.92 -0.89
N SER A 41 -34.35 5.99 -0.46
CA SER A 41 -35.40 5.42 -1.34
C SER A 41 -36.49 6.44 -1.71
N VAL A 42 -36.94 7.25 -0.74
CA VAL A 42 -37.92 8.32 -0.98
C VAL A 42 -37.33 9.40 -1.91
N LEU A 43 -36.08 9.77 -1.74
CA LEU A 43 -35.38 10.74 -2.60
C LEU A 43 -35.17 10.17 -4.02
N ALA A 44 -34.86 8.88 -4.14
CA ALA A 44 -34.70 8.21 -5.43
C ALA A 44 -35.98 8.19 -6.27
N GLU A 45 -37.16 8.07 -5.64
CA GLU A 45 -38.45 8.11 -6.32
C GLU A 45 -38.81 9.53 -6.82
N ASN A 46 -38.20 10.57 -6.29
CA ASN A 46 -38.44 11.98 -6.58
C ASN A 46 -37.27 12.71 -7.26
N ARG A 47 -36.39 12.00 -7.95
CA ARG A 47 -35.16 12.52 -8.58
C ARG A 47 -35.38 13.66 -9.60
N SER A 48 -36.58 13.88 -10.07
CA SER A 48 -36.93 14.99 -10.97
C SER A 48 -37.02 16.34 -10.26
N ASN A 49 -37.05 16.35 -8.91
CA ASN A 49 -37.04 17.59 -8.14
C ASN A 49 -35.62 18.02 -7.83
N PRO A 50 -35.12 19.18 -8.34
CA PRO A 50 -33.77 19.62 -8.14
C PRO A 50 -33.38 19.87 -6.67
N TYR A 51 -34.33 20.29 -5.83
CA TYR A 51 -34.08 20.50 -4.41
C TYR A 51 -33.85 19.19 -3.65
N LEU A 52 -34.58 18.13 -4.01
CA LEU A 52 -34.42 16.82 -3.38
C LEU A 52 -33.10 16.17 -3.78
N LYS A 53 -32.59 16.46 -4.98
CA LYS A 53 -31.26 16.03 -5.41
C LYS A 53 -30.15 16.66 -4.57
N GLU A 54 -30.26 17.95 -4.26
CA GLU A 54 -29.27 18.66 -3.45
C GLU A 54 -29.22 18.09 -2.01
N ILE A 55 -30.39 17.74 -1.45
CA ILE A 55 -30.48 17.08 -0.13
C ILE A 55 -29.87 15.67 -0.18
N ASP A 56 -30.15 14.90 -1.21
CA ASP A 56 -29.61 13.55 -1.39
C ASP A 56 -28.08 13.59 -1.47
N ASP A 57 -27.54 14.51 -2.27
CA ASP A 57 -26.11 14.72 -2.43
C ASP A 57 -25.45 15.11 -1.08
N GLU A 58 -26.04 15.98 -0.28
CA GLU A 58 -25.47 16.41 1.01
C GLU A 58 -25.63 15.33 2.11
N LEU A 59 -26.80 14.67 2.20
CA LEU A 59 -27.04 13.59 3.17
C LEU A 59 -26.15 12.36 2.93
N ASN A 60 -25.81 12.08 1.69
CA ASN A 60 -25.05 10.91 1.32
C ASN A 60 -23.56 11.20 1.11
N LYS A 61 -23.13 12.46 1.15
CA LYS A 61 -21.75 12.87 0.92
C LYS A 61 -20.74 12.10 1.81
N ASP A 62 -20.99 12.05 3.12
CA ASP A 62 -20.14 11.35 4.06
C ASP A 62 -20.20 9.83 3.86
N TYR A 63 -21.37 9.30 3.52
CA TYR A 63 -21.57 7.88 3.24
C TYR A 63 -20.77 7.47 1.99
N PHE A 64 -20.89 8.21 0.88
CA PHE A 64 -20.16 7.90 -0.34
C PHE A 64 -18.65 8.10 -0.17
N ALA A 65 -18.22 9.09 0.61
CA ALA A 65 -16.81 9.27 0.95
C ALA A 65 -16.26 8.06 1.73
N GLU A 66 -17.02 7.56 2.72
CA GLU A 66 -16.62 6.38 3.49
C GLU A 66 -16.61 5.10 2.63
N VAL A 67 -17.62 4.89 1.79
CA VAL A 67 -17.66 3.76 0.84
C VAL A 67 -16.48 3.80 -0.12
N ALA A 68 -16.15 4.98 -0.67
CA ALA A 68 -15.00 5.16 -1.53
C ALA A 68 -13.68 4.85 -0.79
N ARG A 69 -13.53 5.32 0.45
CA ARG A 69 -12.38 5.04 1.32
C ARG A 69 -12.22 3.55 1.61
N GLN A 70 -13.32 2.86 1.94
CA GLN A 70 -13.34 1.41 2.20
C GLN A 70 -12.93 0.62 0.96
N LYS A 71 -13.43 1.01 -0.21
CA LYS A 71 -13.07 0.39 -1.49
C LYS A 71 -11.60 0.60 -1.82
N GLU A 72 -11.05 1.77 -1.57
CA GLU A 72 -9.64 2.07 -1.76
C GLU A 72 -8.76 1.21 -0.84
N LEU A 73 -9.11 1.10 0.46
CA LEU A 73 -8.41 0.24 1.42
C LEU A 73 -8.44 -1.24 0.99
N ALA A 74 -9.61 -1.74 0.58
CA ALA A 74 -9.73 -3.12 0.10
C ALA A 74 -8.90 -3.38 -1.16
N ASN A 75 -8.79 -2.41 -2.06
CA ASN A 75 -7.93 -2.50 -3.24
C ASN A 75 -6.45 -2.51 -2.87
N LEU A 76 -6.02 -1.70 -1.89
CA LEU A 76 -4.64 -1.69 -1.39
C LEU A 76 -4.28 -3.03 -0.73
N GLU A 77 -5.16 -3.60 0.07
CA GLU A 77 -4.97 -4.92 0.67
C GLU A 77 -4.86 -6.02 -0.38
N ALA A 78 -5.69 -5.99 -1.43
CA ALA A 78 -5.63 -6.96 -2.52
C ALA A 78 -4.33 -6.84 -3.34
N GLU A 79 -3.86 -5.62 -3.60
CA GLU A 79 -2.58 -5.35 -4.25
C GLU A 79 -1.42 -5.90 -3.42
N GLU A 80 -1.41 -5.64 -2.12
CA GLU A 80 -0.37 -6.13 -1.21
C GLU A 80 -0.32 -7.66 -1.16
N VAL A 81 -1.47 -8.31 -1.06
CA VAL A 81 -1.58 -9.78 -1.06
C VAL A 81 -1.05 -10.35 -2.38
N ALA A 82 -1.38 -9.73 -3.52
CA ALA A 82 -0.87 -10.16 -4.82
C ALA A 82 0.66 -10.03 -4.91
N LEU A 83 1.22 -8.90 -4.46
CA LEU A 83 2.66 -8.67 -4.40
C LEU A 83 3.37 -9.66 -3.47
N LEU A 84 2.81 -9.94 -2.29
CA LEU A 84 3.37 -10.91 -1.34
C LEU A 84 3.43 -12.32 -1.93
N ASN A 85 2.36 -12.77 -2.60
CA ASN A 85 2.29 -14.09 -3.22
C ASN A 85 3.27 -14.23 -4.40
N ALA A 86 3.37 -13.24 -5.26
CA ALA A 86 4.34 -13.20 -6.35
C ALA A 86 5.77 -13.13 -5.81
N GLY A 87 6.00 -12.24 -4.85
CA GLY A 87 7.31 -12.00 -4.23
C GLY A 87 7.86 -13.24 -3.51
N LYS A 88 6.99 -14.01 -2.85
CA LYS A 88 7.37 -15.30 -2.26
C LYS A 88 7.95 -16.25 -3.30
N LYS A 89 7.28 -16.41 -4.43
CA LYS A 89 7.74 -17.29 -5.52
C LYS A 89 9.07 -16.80 -6.10
N HIS A 90 9.21 -15.50 -6.31
CA HIS A 90 10.45 -14.91 -6.82
C HIS A 90 11.60 -15.03 -5.82
N PHE A 91 11.33 -14.84 -4.54
CA PHE A 91 12.31 -15.04 -3.47
C PHE A 91 12.80 -16.49 -3.41
N GLU A 92 11.87 -17.46 -3.39
CA GLU A 92 12.19 -18.88 -3.33
C GLU A 92 12.98 -19.36 -4.55
N SER A 93 12.68 -18.81 -5.74
CA SER A 93 13.35 -19.22 -6.99
C SER A 93 14.76 -18.67 -7.16
N LEU A 94 15.08 -17.51 -6.58
CA LEU A 94 16.37 -16.84 -6.79
C LEU A 94 17.08 -16.49 -5.49
N CYS A 95 16.43 -15.69 -4.62
CA CYS A 95 17.07 -15.06 -3.48
C CYS A 95 17.44 -16.05 -2.37
N ALA A 96 16.61 -17.07 -2.16
CA ALA A 96 16.80 -18.09 -1.13
C ALA A 96 18.10 -18.88 -1.29
N THR A 97 18.67 -18.94 -2.50
CA THR A 97 19.95 -19.61 -2.76
C THR A 97 21.09 -19.06 -1.92
N CYS A 98 21.12 -17.73 -1.70
CA CYS A 98 22.15 -17.07 -0.87
C CYS A 98 21.59 -16.59 0.47
N HIS A 99 20.33 -16.14 0.51
CA HIS A 99 19.72 -15.58 1.70
C HIS A 99 19.03 -16.61 2.61
N ALA A 100 18.97 -17.88 2.20
CA ALA A 100 18.24 -18.99 2.83
C ALA A 100 16.71 -18.80 2.82
N PRO A 101 15.93 -19.90 2.88
CA PRO A 101 14.46 -19.82 2.90
C PRO A 101 13.90 -19.05 4.12
N ASP A 102 14.63 -18.99 5.22
CA ASP A 102 14.28 -18.26 6.45
C ASP A 102 14.83 -16.82 6.49
N GLY A 103 15.45 -16.35 5.42
CA GLY A 103 15.99 -15.01 5.28
C GLY A 103 17.23 -14.72 6.15
N LYS A 104 17.84 -15.73 6.78
CA LYS A 104 19.00 -15.52 7.70
C LYS A 104 20.36 -15.59 7.04
N GLY A 105 20.40 -15.95 5.77
CA GLY A 105 21.64 -16.16 5.00
C GLY A 105 22.17 -17.59 5.16
N VAL A 106 22.48 -18.23 4.02
CA VAL A 106 23.06 -19.57 3.97
C VAL A 106 24.44 -19.56 4.63
N VAL A 107 24.66 -20.44 5.58
CA VAL A 107 25.98 -20.61 6.23
C VAL A 107 26.85 -21.51 5.37
N THR A 108 28.14 -21.14 5.21
CA THR A 108 29.12 -21.96 4.50
C THR A 108 29.30 -23.33 5.17
N PRO A 109 29.72 -24.37 4.44
CA PRO A 109 29.87 -25.72 5.00
C PRO A 109 30.82 -25.80 6.20
N ASP A 110 31.82 -24.92 6.27
CA ASP A 110 32.76 -24.81 7.39
C ASP A 110 32.22 -24.00 8.60
N GLY A 111 31.01 -23.47 8.49
CA GLY A 111 30.35 -22.69 9.54
C GLY A 111 30.90 -21.29 9.77
N LYS A 112 31.91 -20.84 9.00
CA LYS A 112 32.67 -19.62 9.31
C LYS A 112 32.08 -18.35 8.68
N MET A 113 31.37 -18.48 7.58
CA MET A 113 30.83 -17.34 6.84
C MET A 113 29.36 -17.56 6.46
N LYS A 114 28.70 -16.48 6.07
CA LYS A 114 27.41 -16.53 5.39
C LYS A 114 27.57 -16.14 3.93
N MET A 115 26.71 -16.68 3.08
CA MET A 115 26.68 -16.31 1.66
C MET A 115 26.14 -14.90 1.46
N ALA A 116 25.15 -14.49 2.28
CA ALA A 116 24.50 -13.19 2.19
C ALA A 116 24.06 -12.69 3.59
N PRO A 117 23.84 -11.37 3.75
CA PRO A 117 23.32 -10.81 4.99
C PRO A 117 21.91 -11.32 5.31
N SER A 118 21.58 -11.35 6.61
CA SER A 118 20.23 -11.63 7.07
C SER A 118 19.29 -10.49 6.69
N PHE A 119 18.05 -10.84 6.31
CA PHE A 119 16.97 -9.89 6.14
C PHE A 119 16.23 -9.59 7.44
N VAL A 120 16.37 -10.44 8.46
CA VAL A 120 15.70 -10.29 9.75
C VAL A 120 16.14 -9.01 10.43
N ASN A 121 15.20 -8.09 10.68
CA ASN A 121 15.43 -6.79 11.31
C ASN A 121 16.59 -5.98 10.67
N ASN A 122 16.85 -6.19 9.39
CA ASN A 122 17.92 -5.50 8.69
C ASN A 122 17.53 -4.05 8.38
N PRO A 123 18.23 -3.04 8.90
CA PRO A 123 17.88 -1.64 8.69
C PRO A 123 17.81 -1.20 7.23
N THR A 124 18.59 -1.79 6.33
CA THR A 124 18.50 -1.51 4.90
C THR A 124 17.17 -2.06 4.33
N VAL A 125 16.71 -3.21 4.83
CA VAL A 125 15.45 -3.83 4.39
C VAL A 125 14.23 -3.09 4.93
N ILE A 126 14.20 -2.81 6.23
CA ILE A 126 13.03 -2.19 6.89
C ILE A 126 13.02 -0.66 6.81
N GLY A 127 14.13 -0.06 6.40
CA GLY A 127 14.29 1.39 6.26
C GLY A 127 13.73 1.95 4.95
N SER A 128 14.52 2.81 4.30
CA SER A 128 14.14 3.50 3.06
C SER A 128 13.80 2.53 1.93
N LYS A 129 12.59 2.62 1.40
CA LYS A 129 12.14 1.86 0.22
C LYS A 129 12.98 2.18 -1.01
N ASP A 130 13.31 3.45 -1.19
CA ASP A 130 14.10 3.96 -2.31
C ASP A 130 15.52 3.35 -2.30
N VAL A 131 16.19 3.37 -1.16
CA VAL A 131 17.51 2.78 -1.01
C VAL A 131 17.48 1.27 -1.26
N LEU A 132 16.49 0.57 -0.70
CA LEU A 132 16.37 -0.88 -0.90
C LEU A 132 16.11 -1.23 -2.37
N ALA A 133 15.26 -0.47 -3.07
CA ALA A 133 15.00 -0.64 -4.50
C ALA A 133 16.28 -0.40 -5.33
N LYS A 134 17.02 0.67 -5.04
CA LYS A 134 18.31 0.96 -5.71
C LYS A 134 19.34 -0.15 -5.49
N VAL A 135 19.45 -0.67 -4.26
CA VAL A 135 20.34 -1.81 -3.95
C VAL A 135 19.92 -3.06 -4.72
N ALA A 136 18.63 -3.38 -4.79
CA ALA A 136 18.16 -4.52 -5.56
C ALA A 136 18.44 -4.37 -7.05
N LEU A 137 18.24 -3.18 -7.61
CA LEU A 137 18.47 -2.90 -9.03
C LEU A 137 19.95 -2.94 -9.41
N GLN A 138 20.85 -2.36 -8.63
CA GLN A 138 22.25 -2.19 -8.98
C GLN A 138 23.20 -3.22 -8.32
N GLY A 139 22.68 -3.98 -7.34
CA GLY A 139 23.50 -4.88 -6.55
C GLY A 139 24.30 -4.13 -5.47
N ILE A 140 25.03 -4.91 -4.67
CA ILE A 140 25.90 -4.40 -3.62
C ILE A 140 27.16 -5.26 -3.51
N SER A 141 28.30 -4.64 -3.23
CA SER A 141 29.59 -5.31 -3.12
C SER A 141 30.37 -4.91 -1.87
N GLY A 142 31.27 -5.78 -1.46
CA GLY A 142 32.16 -5.57 -0.32
C GLY A 142 31.54 -5.96 1.02
N SER A 143 32.23 -5.57 2.09
CA SER A 143 31.76 -5.81 3.46
C SER A 143 30.64 -4.88 3.84
N LEU A 144 29.68 -5.38 4.62
CA LEU A 144 28.55 -4.62 5.14
C LEU A 144 28.61 -4.64 6.66
N ARG A 145 28.63 -3.49 7.30
CA ARG A 145 28.73 -3.32 8.78
C ARG A 145 29.89 -4.10 9.37
N GLY A 146 31.04 -4.06 8.69
CA GLY A 146 32.24 -4.76 9.14
C GLY A 146 32.20 -6.28 8.95
N GLN A 147 31.14 -6.85 8.35
CA GLN A 147 31.02 -8.28 8.09
C GLN A 147 31.21 -8.56 6.60
N SER A 148 32.08 -9.53 6.31
CA SER A 148 32.27 -10.04 4.94
C SER A 148 31.37 -11.25 4.69
N TYR A 149 30.93 -11.40 3.43
CA TYR A 149 30.06 -12.48 2.96
C TYR A 149 30.76 -13.27 1.86
N MET A 150 30.47 -14.58 1.77
CA MET A 150 31.01 -15.44 0.73
C MET A 150 30.57 -14.94 -0.64
N GLY A 151 31.52 -14.65 -1.51
CA GLY A 151 31.21 -14.06 -2.83
C GLY A 151 31.31 -12.54 -2.87
N GLY A 152 31.19 -11.83 -1.75
CA GLY A 152 31.41 -10.37 -1.63
C GLY A 152 30.59 -9.48 -2.56
N TYR A 153 29.56 -10.05 -3.22
CA TYR A 153 28.78 -9.38 -4.26
C TYR A 153 27.37 -9.94 -4.36
N MET A 154 26.38 -9.06 -4.27
CA MET A 154 25.02 -9.34 -4.68
C MET A 154 24.82 -8.84 -6.11
N MET A 155 24.42 -9.72 -7.02
CA MET A 155 24.21 -9.37 -8.43
C MET A 155 23.04 -8.38 -8.60
N PRO A 156 23.13 -7.45 -9.57
CA PRO A 156 22.05 -6.53 -9.88
C PRO A 156 20.86 -7.29 -10.48
N LEU A 157 19.67 -6.89 -10.08
CA LEU A 157 18.40 -7.44 -10.59
C LEU A 157 17.77 -6.55 -11.67
N LYS A 158 18.51 -5.58 -12.22
CA LYS A 158 18.01 -4.57 -13.15
C LYS A 158 17.46 -5.13 -14.48
N THR A 159 17.73 -6.38 -14.80
CA THR A 159 17.17 -7.06 -15.98
C THR A 159 15.73 -7.55 -15.76
N ASN A 160 15.27 -7.62 -14.53
CA ASN A 160 13.88 -7.93 -14.20
C ASN A 160 13.03 -6.65 -14.28
N ASP A 161 11.74 -6.81 -14.55
CA ASP A 161 10.79 -5.70 -14.58
C ASP A 161 10.51 -5.13 -13.18
N ASP A 162 9.79 -4.01 -13.14
CA ASP A 162 9.52 -3.30 -11.90
C ASP A 162 8.54 -4.06 -11.02
N ASP A 163 7.60 -4.83 -11.59
CA ASP A 163 6.65 -5.66 -10.84
C ASP A 163 7.37 -6.81 -10.14
N TYR A 164 8.33 -7.46 -10.81
CA TYR A 164 9.18 -8.47 -10.17
C TYR A 164 9.91 -7.90 -8.97
N ILE A 165 10.60 -6.76 -9.14
CA ILE A 165 11.37 -6.12 -8.07
C ILE A 165 10.44 -5.68 -6.93
N ALA A 166 9.32 -5.01 -7.24
CA ALA A 166 8.34 -4.55 -6.24
C ALA A 166 7.81 -5.72 -5.41
N SER A 167 7.46 -6.83 -6.06
CA SER A 167 6.91 -8.00 -5.38
C SER A 167 7.92 -8.67 -4.45
N VAL A 168 9.15 -8.93 -4.91
CA VAL A 168 10.16 -9.58 -4.07
C VAL A 168 10.57 -8.70 -2.88
N LEU A 169 10.68 -7.38 -3.09
CA LEU A 169 11.02 -6.45 -2.01
C LEU A 169 9.87 -6.30 -1.01
N THR A 170 8.62 -6.28 -1.45
CA THR A 170 7.44 -6.31 -0.58
C THR A 170 7.44 -7.58 0.29
N TYR A 171 7.69 -8.74 -0.31
CA TYR A 171 7.79 -10.00 0.43
C TYR A 171 8.89 -9.96 1.50
N ILE A 172 10.10 -9.51 1.16
CA ILE A 172 11.24 -9.42 2.09
C ILE A 172 10.92 -8.46 3.25
N ARG A 173 10.24 -7.35 2.99
CA ARG A 173 9.88 -6.34 3.97
C ARG A 173 8.74 -6.77 4.92
N SER A 174 7.91 -7.70 4.50
CA SER A 174 6.74 -8.18 5.26
C SER A 174 6.92 -9.60 5.81
N SER A 175 8.09 -10.22 5.57
CA SER A 175 8.41 -11.59 6.00
C SER A 175 9.57 -11.61 6.98
N PHE A 176 9.92 -12.78 7.50
CA PHE A 176 11.06 -12.98 8.40
C PHE A 176 10.98 -12.19 9.72
N GLY A 177 9.74 -11.87 10.17
CA GLY A 177 9.49 -11.02 11.34
C GLY A 177 9.56 -9.51 11.06
N ASN A 178 9.81 -9.10 9.82
CA ASN A 178 9.74 -7.70 9.41
C ASN A 178 8.27 -7.26 9.23
N GLN A 179 7.99 -5.98 9.53
CA GLN A 179 6.68 -5.33 9.35
C GLN A 179 6.87 -3.95 8.71
N ALA A 180 7.43 -3.94 7.51
CA ALA A 180 7.84 -2.70 6.84
C ALA A 180 7.11 -2.54 5.50
N GLY A 181 5.98 -1.98 5.42
CA GLY A 181 5.07 -1.76 4.30
C GLY A 181 5.55 -2.06 2.86
N MET A 182 4.63 -2.31 1.96
CA MET A 182 4.90 -2.69 0.57
C MET A 182 5.71 -1.64 -0.20
N ILE A 183 6.40 -2.10 -1.24
CA ILE A 183 7.02 -1.28 -2.28
C ILE A 183 6.18 -1.39 -3.56
N LYS A 184 5.73 -0.25 -4.09
CA LYS A 184 4.92 -0.20 -5.31
C LYS A 184 5.81 -0.21 -6.57
N THR A 185 5.29 -0.73 -7.67
CA THR A 185 5.95 -0.72 -8.97
C THR A 185 6.47 0.67 -9.38
N GLY A 186 5.68 1.73 -9.14
CA GLY A 186 6.10 3.10 -9.42
C GLY A 186 7.29 3.59 -8.58
N GLU A 187 7.46 3.08 -7.35
CA GLU A 187 8.64 3.39 -6.51
C GLU A 187 9.90 2.72 -7.08
N VAL A 188 9.77 1.50 -7.62
CA VAL A 188 10.86 0.80 -8.30
C VAL A 188 11.23 1.49 -9.62
N ALA A 189 10.23 1.88 -10.44
CA ALA A 189 10.44 2.60 -11.69
C ALA A 189 11.19 3.93 -11.46
N LYS A 190 10.88 4.65 -10.39
CA LYS A 190 11.60 5.86 -9.97
C LYS A 190 13.05 5.53 -9.64
N ALA A 191 13.30 4.55 -8.77
CA ALA A 191 14.65 4.13 -8.40
C ALA A 191 15.48 3.68 -9.61
N ARG A 192 14.86 2.95 -10.55
CA ARG A 192 15.50 2.52 -11.81
C ARG A 192 15.93 3.70 -12.66
N LYS A 193 15.06 4.72 -12.80
CA LYS A 193 15.40 5.93 -13.55
C LYS A 193 16.57 6.69 -12.92
N GLU A 194 16.57 6.80 -11.58
CA GLU A 194 17.63 7.51 -10.84
C GLU A 194 18.98 6.78 -10.87
N THR A 195 18.98 5.48 -11.10
CA THR A 195 20.20 4.67 -11.16
C THR A 195 20.55 4.20 -12.57
N ALA A 196 19.90 4.74 -13.61
CA ALA A 196 20.05 4.29 -15.00
C ALA A 196 21.51 4.35 -15.50
N ASP A 197 22.22 5.41 -15.13
CA ASP A 197 23.62 5.66 -15.56
C ASP A 197 24.65 4.95 -14.67
N MET A 198 24.21 4.26 -13.60
CA MET A 198 25.13 3.53 -12.73
C MET A 198 25.65 2.25 -13.39
N THR A 199 26.97 2.14 -13.44
CA THR A 199 27.66 0.98 -14.02
C THR A 199 28.24 0.04 -12.95
N GLN A 200 28.25 0.47 -11.69
CA GLN A 200 28.83 -0.29 -10.58
C GLN A 200 27.79 -0.56 -9.49
N ALA A 201 27.97 -1.67 -8.80
CA ALA A 201 27.18 -2.00 -7.62
C ALA A 201 27.47 -1.01 -6.47
N PHE A 202 26.49 -0.85 -5.60
CA PHE A 202 26.70 -0.09 -4.35
C PHE A 202 27.78 -0.73 -3.47
N THR A 203 28.39 0.11 -2.66
CA THR A 203 29.23 -0.30 -1.53
C THR A 203 28.63 0.25 -0.24
N GLU A 204 29.10 -0.19 0.92
CA GLU A 204 28.65 0.41 2.19
C GLU A 204 28.93 1.92 2.23
N ALA A 205 30.04 2.38 1.67
CA ALA A 205 30.38 3.80 1.61
C ALA A 205 29.38 4.59 0.76
N SER A 206 29.09 4.14 -0.47
CA SER A 206 28.14 4.81 -1.36
C SER A 206 26.69 4.78 -0.83
N LEU A 207 26.31 3.74 -0.07
CA LEU A 207 24.99 3.71 0.60
C LEU A 207 24.88 4.76 1.70
N ARG A 208 25.95 5.03 2.42
CA ARG A 208 25.95 6.09 3.46
C ARG A 208 25.74 7.48 2.85
N GLU A 209 26.30 7.73 1.67
CA GLU A 209 26.15 9.02 0.97
C GLU A 209 24.71 9.29 0.52
N ILE A 210 23.93 8.28 0.18
CA ILE A 210 22.52 8.45 -0.22
C ILE A 210 21.54 8.43 0.96
N LEU A 211 22.01 8.14 2.17
CA LEU A 211 21.21 8.16 3.40
C LEU A 211 21.33 9.49 4.18
N LEU A 212 22.25 10.39 3.78
CA LEU A 212 22.44 11.73 4.33
C LEU A 212 21.65 12.76 3.53
#